data_d38beb05db9e089a7533e796fdb708ff
#
_entry.id   d38beb05db9e089a7533e796fdb708ff
#
_cell.length_a   1.000
_cell.length_b   1.000
_cell.length_c   1.000
_cell.angle_alpha   90.00
_cell.angle_beta   90.00
_cell.angle_gamma   90.00
#
_symmetry.space_group_name_H-M   'P 1'
#
loop_
_entity.id
_entity.type
_entity.pdbx_description
1 polymer ?
#
loop_
_entity_poly.entity_id
_entity_poly.type
_entity_poly.pdbx_seq_one_letter_code
_entity_poly.pdbx_strand_id
1 'polypeptide(L)'
;MALIATTDFQINQTLFAYNNNVLIFKSNDSLKVPLFCDMTIGSFTSTIYPNPNNEFYYNFKEVFASIINTNSFQDLTNISFNTGDVTTYVYDEEANTYKVLNVNLQVTYADFSIENLNRQVNILRASLDLETFKRFQITNQLVKNTVLTTYASNGFVGFPRVGYAKYFEGYPFDITFLSDTTASLKNLTNLDTLNLTGLSKVTRLVISDGRLDSTIDTFFLISNGVNVIEFGENEYKLNLEKVEACNDGVYLKWLNPGLGDWSYWLFSNVYQRDLRVRSLGAINNDFNNLAQTTSPKLSLGKESFSQIRCTTDIIEQQESYKIATIFESPKVYLFTGTP
;
A
#
# COMPACT_ATOMS: atom_id res chain seq x y z
N MET A 1 -19.81 30.22 18.54
CA MET A 1 -19.71 28.93 19.25
C MET A 1 -19.18 27.94 18.28
N ALA A 2 -18.32 27.03 18.67
CA ALA A 2 -17.65 26.14 17.76
C ALA A 2 -17.42 24.76 18.38
N LEU A 3 -17.48 23.72 17.58
CA LEU A 3 -17.01 22.40 17.97
C LEU A 3 -15.49 22.43 18.17
N ILE A 4 -15.03 21.85 19.24
CA ILE A 4 -13.61 21.66 19.54
C ILE A 4 -13.30 20.18 19.56
N ALA A 5 -12.20 19.81 18.89
CA ALA A 5 -11.68 18.47 18.95
C ALA A 5 -10.73 18.33 20.17
N THR A 6 -10.95 17.31 20.97
CA THR A 6 -10.04 16.92 22.08
C THR A 6 -9.00 15.92 21.61
N THR A 7 -9.35 15.10 20.62
CA THR A 7 -8.42 14.31 19.81
C THR A 7 -8.75 14.58 18.36
N ASP A 8 -7.82 15.11 17.58
CA ASP A 8 -8.05 15.51 16.20
C ASP A 8 -7.04 14.85 15.27
N PHE A 9 -7.42 14.75 14.00
CA PHE A 9 -6.47 14.50 12.93
C PHE A 9 -5.47 15.64 12.90
N GLN A 10 -4.20 15.34 12.87
CA GLN A 10 -3.19 16.39 12.76
C GLN A 10 -3.29 17.03 11.38
N ILE A 11 -3.47 18.33 11.34
CA ILE A 11 -3.57 19.11 10.11
C ILE A 11 -2.30 18.90 9.28
N ASN A 12 -2.46 18.63 7.99
CA ASN A 12 -1.40 18.32 7.02
C ASN A 12 -0.65 17.00 7.23
N GLN A 13 -1.16 16.09 8.06
CA GLN A 13 -0.62 14.73 8.12
C GLN A 13 -1.30 13.81 7.11
N THR A 14 -0.51 12.89 6.56
CA THR A 14 -1.05 11.75 5.85
C THR A 14 -1.43 10.67 6.86
N LEU A 15 -2.69 10.28 6.87
CA LEU A 15 -3.23 9.21 7.70
C LEU A 15 -3.07 7.87 6.97
N PHE A 16 -2.88 6.80 7.72
CA PHE A 16 -2.84 5.46 7.18
C PHE A 16 -4.24 4.83 7.28
N ALA A 17 -4.82 4.45 6.14
CA ALA A 17 -6.22 4.05 6.06
C ALA A 17 -6.58 2.86 6.97
N TYR A 18 -5.63 1.93 7.18
CA TYR A 18 -5.85 0.71 7.96
C TYR A 18 -5.42 0.83 9.43
N ASN A 19 -4.94 1.98 9.87
CA ASN A 19 -4.68 2.27 11.28
C ASN A 19 -5.91 2.88 11.96
N ASN A 20 -5.90 2.93 13.29
CA ASN A 20 -6.92 3.61 14.06
C ASN A 20 -6.79 5.13 13.89
N ASN A 21 -7.78 5.73 13.25
CA ASN A 21 -7.87 7.16 13.02
C ASN A 21 -9.05 7.70 13.84
N VAL A 22 -8.78 8.14 15.05
CA VAL A 22 -9.79 8.51 16.03
C VAL A 22 -9.98 10.03 16.08
N LEU A 23 -11.23 10.46 16.07
CA LEU A 23 -11.63 11.84 16.34
C LEU A 23 -12.55 11.86 17.55
N ILE A 24 -12.22 12.72 18.52
CA ILE A 24 -13.07 12.99 19.69
C ILE A 24 -13.33 14.48 19.72
N PHE A 25 -14.61 14.87 19.76
CA PHE A 25 -14.99 16.27 19.71
C PHE A 25 -16.24 16.56 20.53
N LYS A 26 -16.42 17.81 20.91
CA LYS A 26 -17.60 18.31 21.64
C LYS A 26 -17.83 19.78 21.36
N SER A 27 -18.96 20.33 21.83
CA SER A 27 -19.18 21.77 21.86
C SER A 27 -18.25 22.45 22.86
N ASN A 28 -17.82 23.66 22.56
CA ASN A 28 -17.17 24.54 23.53
C ASN A 28 -18.16 25.22 24.49
N ASP A 29 -19.45 25.06 24.27
CA ASP A 29 -20.51 25.54 25.15
C ASP A 29 -21.03 24.39 26.01
N SER A 30 -20.74 24.44 27.31
CA SER A 30 -21.15 23.42 28.28
C SER A 30 -22.66 23.38 28.54
N LEU A 31 -23.41 24.39 28.11
CA LEU A 31 -24.86 24.45 28.25
C LEU A 31 -25.60 23.73 27.12
N LYS A 32 -24.94 23.46 26.02
CA LYS A 32 -25.52 22.76 24.90
C LYS A 32 -25.53 21.25 25.12
N VAL A 33 -26.70 20.65 24.96
CA VAL A 33 -26.89 19.20 25.04
C VAL A 33 -27.00 18.63 23.62
N PRO A 34 -25.97 17.91 23.17
CA PRO A 34 -25.99 17.31 21.82
C PRO A 34 -26.98 16.15 21.73
N LEU A 35 -27.72 16.07 20.65
CA LEU A 35 -28.63 14.97 20.36
C LEU A 35 -27.95 13.90 19.47
N PHE A 36 -27.40 14.34 18.36
CA PHE A 36 -26.70 13.46 17.40
C PHE A 36 -25.76 14.30 16.52
N CYS A 37 -24.88 13.60 15.82
CA CYS A 37 -24.03 14.18 14.80
C CYS A 37 -24.18 13.38 13.49
N ASP A 38 -24.54 14.08 12.42
CA ASP A 38 -24.51 13.54 11.07
C ASP A 38 -23.13 13.73 10.48
N MET A 39 -22.55 12.63 10.03
CA MET A 39 -21.22 12.56 9.44
C MET A 39 -21.33 12.26 7.95
N THR A 40 -20.59 13.01 7.12
CA THR A 40 -20.51 12.82 5.69
C THR A 40 -19.05 12.80 5.23
N ILE A 41 -18.67 11.76 4.47
CA ILE A 41 -17.34 11.61 3.87
C ILE A 41 -17.52 11.08 2.44
N GLY A 42 -17.40 11.96 1.45
CA GLY A 42 -17.76 11.62 0.07
C GLY A 42 -19.21 11.15 -0.02
N SER A 43 -19.41 9.90 -0.44
CA SER A 43 -20.75 9.27 -0.52
C SER A 43 -21.16 8.54 0.77
N PHE A 44 -20.25 8.39 1.73
CA PHE A 44 -20.55 7.75 3.01
C PHE A 44 -21.24 8.72 3.95
N THR A 45 -22.38 8.28 4.54
CA THR A 45 -23.13 9.03 5.55
C THR A 45 -23.42 8.12 6.73
N SER A 46 -23.32 8.68 7.94
CA SER A 46 -23.65 7.97 9.18
C SER A 46 -24.06 8.96 10.27
N THR A 47 -24.92 8.52 11.17
CA THR A 47 -25.29 9.29 12.37
C THR A 47 -24.63 8.68 13.59
N ILE A 48 -23.96 9.50 14.40
CA ILE A 48 -23.32 9.09 15.64
C ILE A 48 -23.95 9.82 16.81
N TYR A 49 -23.93 9.16 17.97
CA TYR A 49 -24.54 9.69 19.19
C TYR A 49 -23.48 10.05 20.24
N PRO A 50 -23.73 11.08 21.07
CA PRO A 50 -22.79 11.48 22.08
C PRO A 50 -22.70 10.45 23.21
N ASN A 51 -21.56 10.41 23.88
CA ASN A 51 -21.38 9.68 25.12
C ASN A 51 -22.03 10.46 26.32
N PRO A 52 -22.12 9.88 27.54
CA PRO A 52 -22.66 10.54 28.70
C PRO A 52 -21.99 11.88 29.10
N ASN A 53 -20.78 12.14 28.59
CA ASN A 53 -20.03 13.38 28.81
C ASN A 53 -20.27 14.42 27.70
N ASN A 54 -21.26 14.21 26.83
CA ASN A 54 -21.57 15.05 25.68
C ASN A 54 -20.43 15.14 24.66
N GLU A 55 -19.62 14.09 24.57
CA GLU A 55 -18.54 13.99 23.59
C GLU A 55 -18.91 12.97 22.52
N PHE A 56 -18.51 13.24 21.28
CA PHE A 56 -18.59 12.31 20.17
C PHE A 56 -17.25 11.63 19.99
N TYR A 57 -17.29 10.32 19.75
CA TYR A 57 -16.14 9.48 19.46
C TYR A 57 -16.39 8.73 18.16
N TYR A 58 -15.44 8.78 17.25
CA TYR A 58 -15.49 7.94 16.05
C TYR A 58 -14.10 7.49 15.61
N ASN A 59 -13.98 6.22 15.22
CA ASN A 59 -12.79 5.65 14.59
C ASN A 59 -13.05 5.45 13.10
N PHE A 60 -12.35 6.19 12.28
CA PHE A 60 -12.55 6.24 10.83
C PHE A 60 -11.90 5.09 10.07
N LYS A 61 -11.20 4.15 10.73
CA LYS A 61 -10.46 3.05 10.11
C LYS A 61 -11.27 2.33 9.04
N GLU A 62 -12.46 1.84 9.39
CA GLU A 62 -13.28 1.05 8.47
C GLU A 62 -13.79 1.87 7.28
N VAL A 63 -14.13 3.12 7.51
CA VAL A 63 -14.60 4.03 6.47
C VAL A 63 -13.47 4.37 5.50
N PHE A 64 -12.30 4.76 6.02
CA PHE A 64 -11.14 5.07 5.19
C PHE A 64 -10.67 3.85 4.39
N ALA A 65 -10.63 2.69 5.02
CA ALA A 65 -10.30 1.43 4.35
C ALA A 65 -11.25 1.11 3.20
N SER A 66 -12.56 1.31 3.40
CA SER A 66 -13.56 1.05 2.35
C SER A 66 -13.47 2.05 1.18
N ILE A 67 -13.19 3.32 1.47
CA ILE A 67 -13.09 4.36 0.45
C ILE A 67 -11.83 4.19 -0.41
N ILE A 68 -10.70 3.78 0.18
CA ILE A 68 -9.43 3.68 -0.54
C ILE A 68 -9.30 2.37 -1.31
N ASN A 69 -9.94 1.29 -0.85
CA ASN A 69 -9.84 -0.02 -1.48
C ASN A 69 -10.91 -0.24 -2.56
N THR A 70 -10.85 0.54 -3.64
CA THR A 70 -11.85 0.50 -4.71
C THR A 70 -11.63 -0.60 -5.74
N ASN A 71 -10.40 -1.12 -5.87
CA ASN A 71 -10.00 -2.08 -6.90
C ASN A 71 -9.59 -3.46 -6.36
N SER A 72 -9.95 -3.79 -5.11
CA SER A 72 -9.59 -5.06 -4.46
C SER A 72 -8.08 -5.35 -4.49
N PHE A 73 -7.27 -4.31 -4.31
CA PHE A 73 -5.80 -4.36 -4.32
C PHE A 73 -5.19 -4.86 -5.65
N GLN A 74 -5.89 -4.75 -6.75
CA GLN A 74 -5.33 -5.14 -8.05
C GLN A 74 -4.34 -4.09 -8.55
N ASP A 75 -3.25 -4.55 -9.15
CA ASP A 75 -2.40 -3.71 -9.97
C ASP A 75 -3.00 -3.58 -11.36
N LEU A 76 -3.46 -2.38 -11.68
CA LEU A 76 -4.06 -2.05 -12.97
C LEU A 76 -3.07 -1.41 -13.94
N THR A 77 -1.79 -1.29 -13.55
CA THR A 77 -0.76 -0.67 -14.37
C THR A 77 -0.47 -1.55 -15.59
N ASN A 78 -0.72 -1.02 -16.76
CA ASN A 78 -0.37 -1.65 -18.03
C ASN A 78 0.87 -0.94 -18.59
N ILE A 79 2.01 -1.62 -18.51
CA ILE A 79 3.30 -1.06 -18.92
C ILE A 79 3.43 -1.18 -20.44
N SER A 80 3.57 -0.03 -21.11
CA SER A 80 3.85 0.05 -22.55
C SER A 80 4.90 1.13 -22.77
N PHE A 81 6.16 0.73 -22.84
CA PHE A 81 7.27 1.66 -22.99
C PHE A 81 7.42 2.17 -24.42
N ASN A 82 7.76 3.45 -24.51
CA ASN A 82 8.31 4.07 -25.70
C ASN A 82 9.71 4.58 -25.36
N THR A 83 10.72 4.00 -25.96
CA THR A 83 12.13 4.34 -25.71
C THR A 83 12.50 5.78 -26.09
N GLY A 84 11.64 6.50 -26.79
CA GLY A 84 11.80 7.92 -27.12
C GLY A 84 11.13 8.88 -26.14
N ASP A 85 10.37 8.37 -25.15
CA ASP A 85 9.56 9.21 -24.24
C ASP A 85 9.59 8.70 -22.80
N VAL A 86 10.26 9.44 -21.93
CA VAL A 86 10.38 9.12 -20.50
C VAL A 86 9.04 9.10 -19.78
N THR A 87 8.03 9.81 -20.26
CA THR A 87 6.70 9.83 -19.62
C THR A 87 6.03 8.47 -19.64
N THR A 88 6.40 7.57 -20.56
CA THR A 88 5.89 6.20 -20.64
C THR A 88 6.40 5.29 -19.52
N TYR A 89 7.41 5.72 -18.78
CA TYR A 89 7.95 5.03 -17.60
C TYR A 89 7.33 5.53 -16.29
N VAL A 90 6.46 6.54 -16.37
CA VAL A 90 5.85 7.19 -15.20
C VAL A 90 4.36 6.87 -15.16
N TYR A 91 3.91 6.33 -14.03
CA TYR A 91 2.51 5.93 -13.84
C TYR A 91 1.93 6.61 -12.61
N ASP A 92 0.69 7.06 -12.76
CA ASP A 92 -0.12 7.60 -11.69
C ASP A 92 -0.69 6.47 -10.83
N GLU A 93 -0.33 6.43 -9.56
CA GLU A 93 -0.86 5.49 -8.58
C GLU A 93 -1.75 6.19 -7.54
N GLU A 94 -1.97 7.50 -7.65
CA GLU A 94 -2.71 8.29 -6.67
C GLU A 94 -4.13 7.74 -6.45
N ALA A 95 -4.84 7.44 -7.53
CA ALA A 95 -6.23 6.96 -7.45
C ALA A 95 -6.41 5.69 -6.61
N ASN A 96 -5.38 4.84 -6.55
CA ASN A 96 -5.41 3.56 -5.85
C ASN A 96 -4.78 3.60 -4.47
N THR A 97 -3.87 4.56 -4.22
CA THR A 97 -2.99 4.54 -3.06
C THR A 97 -3.18 5.73 -2.14
N TYR A 98 -3.66 6.87 -2.67
CA TYR A 98 -3.77 8.12 -1.94
C TYR A 98 -5.09 8.82 -2.23
N LYS A 99 -5.74 9.38 -1.22
CA LYS A 99 -6.95 10.20 -1.41
C LYS A 99 -6.97 11.37 -0.46
N VAL A 100 -7.53 12.48 -0.95
CA VAL A 100 -7.88 13.65 -0.14
C VAL A 100 -9.38 13.58 0.13
N LEU A 101 -9.76 13.56 1.40
CA LEU A 101 -11.14 13.45 1.84
C LEU A 101 -11.54 14.63 2.70
N ASN A 102 -12.78 15.06 2.55
CA ASN A 102 -13.41 16.02 3.44
C ASN A 102 -14.34 15.26 4.40
N VAL A 103 -14.04 15.35 5.70
CA VAL A 103 -14.87 14.85 6.79
C VAL A 103 -15.73 16.00 7.29
N ASN A 104 -17.02 15.93 7.03
CA ASN A 104 -18.00 16.92 7.45
C ASN A 104 -18.83 16.35 8.58
N LEU A 105 -18.86 17.03 9.72
CA LEU A 105 -19.59 16.65 10.91
C LEU A 105 -20.56 17.77 11.27
N GLN A 106 -21.83 17.41 11.40
CA GLN A 106 -22.91 18.36 11.73
C GLN A 106 -23.60 17.89 13.00
N VAL A 107 -23.40 18.61 14.10
CA VAL A 107 -24.02 18.31 15.39
C VAL A 107 -25.30 19.07 15.56
N THR A 108 -26.39 18.36 15.88
CA THR A 108 -27.68 18.92 16.25
C THR A 108 -27.87 18.85 17.75
N TYR A 109 -28.28 19.95 18.36
CA TYR A 109 -28.50 20.09 19.81
C TYR A 109 -29.98 20.05 20.17
N ALA A 110 -30.28 19.93 21.49
CA ALA A 110 -31.66 19.89 22.01
C ALA A 110 -32.45 21.16 21.74
N ASP A 111 -31.79 22.29 21.59
CA ASP A 111 -32.39 23.58 21.19
C ASP A 111 -32.54 23.73 19.66
N PHE A 112 -32.31 22.66 18.91
CA PHE A 112 -32.32 22.61 17.45
C PHE A 112 -31.25 23.47 16.76
N SER A 113 -30.32 24.03 17.51
CA SER A 113 -29.14 24.68 16.91
C SER A 113 -28.20 23.66 16.28
N ILE A 114 -27.41 24.11 15.31
CA ILE A 114 -26.50 23.27 14.57
C ILE A 114 -25.09 23.86 14.64
N GLU A 115 -24.09 22.98 14.84
CA GLU A 115 -22.67 23.32 14.73
C GLU A 115 -21.99 22.36 13.76
N ASN A 116 -21.03 22.88 13.00
CA ASN A 116 -20.27 22.09 12.00
C ASN A 116 -18.80 22.03 12.35
N LEU A 117 -18.20 20.86 12.11
CA LEU A 117 -16.76 20.64 12.14
C LEU A 117 -16.33 19.99 10.83
N ASN A 118 -15.50 20.69 10.08
CA ASN A 118 -15.00 20.19 8.80
C ASN A 118 -13.51 19.95 8.92
N ARG A 119 -13.05 18.79 8.42
CA ARG A 119 -11.65 18.39 8.37
C ARG A 119 -11.30 17.86 6.98
N GLN A 120 -10.27 18.40 6.39
CA GLN A 120 -9.65 17.79 5.23
C GLN A 120 -8.54 16.85 5.69
N VAL A 121 -8.57 15.61 5.21
CA VAL A 121 -7.61 14.58 5.57
C VAL A 121 -7.01 13.95 4.32
N ASN A 122 -5.73 13.66 4.39
CA ASN A 122 -5.00 12.93 3.37
C ASN A 122 -4.85 11.49 3.87
N ILE A 123 -5.28 10.51 3.10
CA ILE A 123 -5.17 9.10 3.46
C ILE A 123 -4.30 8.35 2.47
N LEU A 124 -3.45 7.47 3.00
CA LEU A 124 -2.61 6.54 2.24
C LEU A 124 -3.10 5.11 2.47
N ARG A 125 -3.10 4.28 1.44
CA ARG A 125 -3.45 2.84 1.50
C ARG A 125 -2.34 2.04 2.18
N ALA A 126 -2.18 2.24 3.48
CA ALA A 126 -1.12 1.62 4.25
C ALA A 126 -1.57 1.31 5.67
N SER A 127 -0.81 0.43 6.34
CA SER A 127 -0.97 0.08 7.74
C SER A 127 0.40 -0.02 8.40
N LEU A 128 0.71 0.86 9.33
CA LEU A 128 1.92 0.75 10.13
C LEU A 128 1.65 -0.09 11.38
N ASP A 129 2.67 -0.81 11.84
CA ASP A 129 2.64 -1.41 13.17
C ASP A 129 2.47 -0.34 14.26
N LEU A 130 1.99 -0.75 15.43
CA LEU A 130 1.61 0.18 16.48
C LEU A 130 2.76 1.08 16.95
N GLU A 131 3.97 0.55 17.01
CA GLU A 131 5.14 1.31 17.48
C GLU A 131 5.57 2.35 16.43
N THR A 132 5.69 1.92 15.19
CA THR A 132 6.01 2.79 14.06
C THR A 132 4.92 3.85 13.86
N PHE A 133 3.65 3.50 13.99
CA PHE A 133 2.53 4.43 13.88
C PHE A 133 2.57 5.51 14.98
N LYS A 134 2.84 5.13 16.23
CA LYS A 134 3.00 6.10 17.33
C LYS A 134 4.18 7.05 17.10
N ARG A 135 5.31 6.52 16.65
CA ARG A 135 6.49 7.35 16.31
C ARG A 135 6.18 8.30 15.16
N PHE A 136 5.49 7.81 14.13
CA PHE A 136 5.07 8.62 12.99
C PHE A 136 4.18 9.79 13.41
N GLN A 137 3.20 9.58 14.30
CA GLN A 137 2.34 10.64 14.83
C GLN A 137 3.12 11.73 15.58
N ILE A 138 4.24 11.38 16.21
CA ILE A 138 5.06 12.32 16.98
C ILE A 138 6.03 13.09 16.07
N THR A 139 6.65 12.43 15.10
CA THR A 139 7.82 12.98 14.39
C THR A 139 7.52 13.57 13.02
N ASN A 140 6.28 13.38 12.51
CA ASN A 140 5.89 13.87 11.19
C ASN A 140 6.32 13.08 9.95
N GLN A 141 5.42 12.51 9.19
CA GLN A 141 4.99 12.99 7.87
C GLN A 141 5.72 12.34 6.70
N LEU A 142 4.89 11.65 5.92
CA LEU A 142 5.22 11.42 4.52
C LEU A 142 5.21 12.77 3.79
N VAL A 143 6.36 13.22 3.39
CA VAL A 143 6.53 14.46 2.62
C VAL A 143 6.87 14.14 1.17
N LYS A 144 6.85 15.16 0.32
CA LYS A 144 7.36 15.10 -1.04
C LYS A 144 8.72 14.38 -1.09
N ASN A 145 8.94 13.62 -2.14
CA ASN A 145 10.15 12.82 -2.41
C ASN A 145 10.38 11.64 -1.45
N THR A 146 9.43 11.30 -0.56
CA THR A 146 9.51 10.08 0.22
C THR A 146 9.33 8.87 -0.69
N VAL A 147 10.31 7.97 -0.73
CA VAL A 147 10.24 6.71 -1.47
C VAL A 147 9.50 5.68 -0.62
N LEU A 148 8.47 5.06 -1.20
CA LEU A 148 7.67 4.01 -0.57
C LEU A 148 8.26 2.62 -0.85
N THR A 149 8.84 2.40 -2.03
CA THR A 149 9.51 1.13 -2.39
C THR A 149 10.85 1.01 -1.70
N THR A 150 10.84 0.52 -0.47
CA THR A 150 12.06 0.36 0.34
C THR A 150 11.87 -0.72 1.41
N TYR A 151 12.94 -1.40 1.82
CA TYR A 151 12.90 -2.37 2.91
C TYR A 151 13.61 -1.92 4.19
N ALA A 152 14.32 -0.81 4.14
CA ALA A 152 14.85 -0.17 5.34
C ALA A 152 14.53 1.30 5.27
N SER A 153 13.48 1.70 5.93
CA SER A 153 13.05 3.08 5.96
C SER A 153 13.34 3.68 7.33
N ASN A 154 14.43 4.41 7.45
CA ASN A 154 14.62 5.35 8.54
C ASN A 154 13.86 6.66 8.29
N GLY A 155 13.13 6.76 7.17
CA GLY A 155 12.45 7.96 6.72
C GLY A 155 11.35 8.46 7.64
N PHE A 156 10.79 7.59 8.46
CA PHE A 156 9.76 7.96 9.44
C PHE A 156 10.32 8.57 10.72
N VAL A 157 11.60 8.41 10.99
CA VAL A 157 12.22 8.80 12.28
C VAL A 157 13.22 9.94 12.15
N GLY A 158 13.27 10.61 10.99
CA GLY A 158 14.19 11.73 10.74
C GLY A 158 15.65 11.33 10.53
N PHE A 159 16.31 12.03 9.64
CA PHE A 159 17.74 12.16 9.32
C PHE A 159 18.59 10.91 9.04
N PRO A 160 19.38 11.04 8.04
CA PRO A 160 18.96 11.32 6.68
C PRO A 160 18.02 10.21 6.22
N ARG A 161 17.04 10.55 5.43
CA ARG A 161 16.08 9.58 4.89
C ARG A 161 16.80 8.70 3.86
N VAL A 162 17.19 7.53 4.28
CA VAL A 162 17.89 6.55 3.46
C VAL A 162 17.08 5.28 3.42
N GLY A 163 16.67 4.89 2.22
CA GLY A 163 16.01 3.63 1.95
C GLY A 163 16.91 2.67 1.20
N TYR A 164 16.51 1.42 1.15
CA TYR A 164 17.20 0.36 0.41
C TYR A 164 16.20 -0.40 -0.43
N ALA A 165 16.58 -0.74 -1.66
CA ALA A 165 15.82 -1.60 -2.54
C ALA A 165 16.77 -2.46 -3.38
N LYS A 166 16.25 -3.59 -3.88
CA LYS A 166 17.00 -4.49 -4.76
C LYS A 166 16.22 -4.68 -6.04
N TYR A 167 16.87 -4.44 -7.16
CA TYR A 167 16.36 -4.66 -8.50
C TYR A 167 17.10 -5.85 -9.14
N PHE A 168 16.34 -6.84 -9.56
CA PHE A 168 16.86 -8.01 -10.27
C PHE A 168 16.72 -7.77 -11.77
N GLU A 169 17.85 -7.73 -12.48
CA GLU A 169 17.90 -7.47 -13.91
C GLU A 169 17.09 -8.53 -14.69
N GLY A 170 16.34 -8.11 -15.71
CA GLY A 170 15.45 -8.98 -16.47
C GLY A 170 14.09 -9.23 -15.82
N TYR A 171 13.81 -8.66 -14.64
CA TYR A 171 12.51 -8.76 -13.99
C TYR A 171 11.81 -7.41 -13.88
N PRO A 172 10.45 -7.39 -13.82
CA PRO A 172 9.71 -6.16 -13.62
C PRO A 172 10.07 -5.50 -12.29
N PHE A 173 10.33 -4.20 -12.31
CA PHE A 173 10.62 -3.45 -11.10
C PHE A 173 10.21 -2.00 -11.25
N ASP A 174 9.63 -1.42 -10.22
CA ASP A 174 9.32 0.00 -10.14
C ASP A 174 9.66 0.60 -8.78
N ILE A 175 9.77 1.91 -8.76
CA ILE A 175 9.99 2.71 -7.55
C ILE A 175 8.76 3.59 -7.36
N THR A 176 8.05 3.39 -6.26
CA THR A 176 6.91 4.24 -5.86
C THR A 176 7.40 5.31 -4.90
N PHE A 177 7.03 6.55 -5.15
CA PHE A 177 7.40 7.69 -4.29
C PHE A 177 6.30 8.75 -4.27
N LEU A 178 6.32 9.55 -3.21
CA LEU A 178 5.45 10.71 -3.10
C LEU A 178 6.05 11.87 -3.89
N SER A 179 5.23 12.52 -4.71
CA SER A 179 5.64 13.69 -5.48
C SER A 179 4.60 14.80 -5.34
N ASP A 180 4.92 15.94 -5.89
CA ASP A 180 3.93 16.95 -6.24
C ASP A 180 3.76 16.92 -7.77
N THR A 181 3.81 18.05 -8.44
CA THR A 181 3.74 18.12 -9.91
C THR A 181 5.06 17.81 -10.60
N THR A 182 6.16 17.81 -9.86
CA THR A 182 7.52 17.62 -10.38
C THR A 182 8.37 16.81 -9.41
N ALA A 183 9.33 16.06 -9.93
CA ALA A 183 10.40 15.43 -9.16
C ALA A 183 11.73 15.51 -9.92
N SER A 184 12.82 15.66 -9.17
CA SER A 184 14.18 15.57 -9.69
C SER A 184 14.88 14.40 -9.00
N LEU A 185 15.36 13.46 -9.79
CA LEU A 185 16.12 12.31 -9.36
C LEU A 185 17.55 12.45 -9.85
N LYS A 186 18.51 12.13 -9.00
CA LYS A 186 19.93 12.14 -9.35
C LYS A 186 20.58 10.85 -8.88
N ASN A 187 21.17 10.11 -9.79
CA ASN A 187 22.01 8.98 -9.43
C ASN A 187 23.41 9.50 -9.06
N LEU A 188 23.72 9.50 -7.77
CA LEU A 188 25.02 10.01 -7.28
C LEU A 188 26.20 9.10 -7.65
N THR A 189 25.93 7.87 -8.10
CA THR A 189 26.97 6.89 -8.48
C THR A 189 27.57 7.22 -9.86
N ASN A 190 26.73 7.63 -10.81
CA ASN A 190 27.16 7.94 -12.19
C ASN A 190 26.88 9.39 -12.61
N LEU A 191 26.29 10.20 -11.71
CA LEU A 191 25.92 11.61 -11.88
C LEU A 191 24.80 11.85 -12.91
N ASP A 192 24.09 10.82 -13.28
CA ASP A 192 22.94 10.93 -14.17
C ASP A 192 21.75 11.59 -13.48
N THR A 193 20.95 12.35 -14.23
CA THR A 193 19.85 13.15 -13.68
C THR A 193 18.58 12.96 -14.49
N LEU A 194 17.45 12.75 -13.80
CA LEU A 194 16.14 12.63 -14.39
C LEU A 194 15.20 13.66 -13.80
N ASN A 195 14.65 14.53 -14.63
CA ASN A 195 13.66 15.52 -14.24
C ASN A 195 12.30 15.11 -14.80
N LEU A 196 11.34 14.92 -13.90
CA LEU A 196 9.98 14.51 -14.22
C LEU A 196 9.00 15.65 -13.95
N THR A 197 7.99 15.78 -14.80
CA THR A 197 6.93 16.80 -14.71
C THR A 197 5.56 16.17 -14.93
N GLY A 198 4.50 16.85 -14.51
CA GLY A 198 3.14 16.35 -14.66
C GLY A 198 2.81 15.17 -13.75
N LEU A 199 3.49 15.06 -12.61
CA LEU A 199 3.32 13.97 -11.67
C LEU A 199 2.07 14.13 -10.81
N SER A 200 1.54 13.00 -10.36
CA SER A 200 0.51 12.87 -9.32
C SER A 200 1.14 12.79 -7.92
N LYS A 201 0.31 12.79 -6.88
CA LYS A 201 0.77 12.73 -5.49
C LYS A 201 1.51 11.43 -5.15
N VAL A 202 1.12 10.33 -5.77
CA VAL A 202 1.81 9.03 -5.68
C VAL A 202 2.17 8.61 -7.09
N THR A 203 3.46 8.53 -7.34
CA THR A 203 4.01 8.23 -8.66
C THR A 203 4.83 6.95 -8.61
N ARG A 204 4.66 6.10 -9.62
CA ARG A 204 5.50 4.93 -9.87
C ARG A 204 6.41 5.20 -11.05
N LEU A 205 7.71 5.12 -10.82
CA LEU A 205 8.72 5.13 -11.86
C LEU A 205 9.11 3.69 -12.18
N VAL A 206 8.74 3.21 -13.34
CA VAL A 206 9.05 1.85 -13.77
C VAL A 206 10.48 1.80 -14.29
N ILE A 207 11.30 0.99 -13.64
CA ILE A 207 12.71 0.78 -14.01
C ILE A 207 12.79 -0.27 -15.13
N SER A 208 11.97 -1.32 -15.04
CA SER A 208 11.95 -2.42 -16.02
C SER A 208 10.56 -3.05 -16.10
N ASP A 209 10.18 -3.51 -17.27
CA ASP A 209 8.96 -4.32 -17.48
C ASP A 209 9.23 -5.83 -17.42
N GLY A 210 10.46 -6.23 -17.21
CA GLY A 210 10.91 -7.61 -17.17
C GLY A 210 11.48 -8.12 -18.48
N ARG A 211 11.70 -7.26 -19.47
CA ARG A 211 12.44 -7.59 -20.71
C ARG A 211 13.82 -6.92 -20.65
N LEU A 212 14.85 -7.63 -21.14
CA LEU A 212 16.23 -7.12 -21.07
C LEU A 212 16.43 -5.77 -21.78
N ASP A 213 15.74 -5.57 -22.91
CA ASP A 213 15.85 -4.36 -23.72
C ASP A 213 14.83 -3.27 -23.36
N SER A 214 14.05 -3.50 -22.31
CA SER A 214 12.94 -2.61 -21.92
C SER A 214 13.13 -2.10 -20.52
N THR A 215 14.10 -1.19 -20.37
CA THR A 215 14.49 -0.56 -19.13
C THR A 215 14.56 0.96 -19.28
N ILE A 216 14.56 1.67 -18.15
CA ILE A 216 14.72 3.13 -18.12
C ILE A 216 16.15 3.60 -18.44
N ASP A 217 17.11 2.69 -18.62
CA ASP A 217 18.55 3.00 -18.73
C ASP A 217 18.90 4.03 -19.82
N THR A 218 18.04 4.17 -20.83
CA THR A 218 18.21 5.21 -21.87
C THR A 218 18.05 6.64 -21.33
N PHE A 219 17.24 6.82 -20.29
CA PHE A 219 16.93 8.14 -19.69
C PHE A 219 17.60 8.32 -18.33
N PHE A 220 17.83 7.22 -17.63
CA PHE A 220 18.36 7.23 -16.28
C PHE A 220 19.09 5.90 -16.01
N LEU A 221 20.40 5.92 -16.15
CA LEU A 221 21.22 4.74 -16.09
C LEU A 221 21.29 4.17 -14.68
N ILE A 222 20.92 2.89 -14.53
CA ILE A 222 21.10 2.10 -13.32
C ILE A 222 22.24 1.09 -13.56
N SER A 223 23.42 1.43 -13.03
CA SER A 223 24.63 0.61 -13.16
C SER A 223 24.54 -0.67 -12.30
N ASN A 224 25.29 -1.71 -12.67
CA ASN A 224 25.39 -2.93 -11.86
C ASN A 224 25.96 -2.61 -10.46
N GLY A 225 25.43 -3.25 -9.42
CA GLY A 225 25.75 -2.99 -8.02
C GLY A 225 24.92 -1.86 -7.42
N VAL A 226 25.45 -1.18 -6.42
CA VAL A 226 24.72 -0.19 -5.64
C VAL A 226 24.70 1.17 -6.32
N ASN A 227 23.51 1.67 -6.60
CA ASN A 227 23.25 3.02 -7.07
C ASN A 227 22.66 3.85 -5.93
N VAL A 228 23.18 5.02 -5.68
CA VAL A 228 22.62 5.96 -4.70
C VAL A 228 21.78 6.98 -5.44
N ILE A 229 20.46 6.80 -5.42
CA ILE A 229 19.50 7.67 -6.09
C ILE A 229 18.99 8.70 -5.08
N GLU A 230 19.21 9.96 -5.35
CA GLU A 230 18.70 11.08 -4.56
C GLU A 230 17.40 11.59 -5.18
N PHE A 231 16.37 11.71 -4.36
CA PHE A 231 15.04 12.25 -4.69
C PHE A 231 14.94 13.67 -4.08
N GLY A 232 14.90 14.69 -4.94
CA GLY A 232 15.02 16.05 -4.48
C GLY A 232 16.44 16.38 -3.99
N GLU A 233 16.72 17.64 -3.75
CA GLU A 233 18.04 18.06 -3.29
C GLU A 233 18.21 17.75 -1.79
N ASN A 234 19.00 16.71 -1.46
CA ASN A 234 19.28 16.25 -0.09
C ASN A 234 18.04 15.82 0.73
N GLU A 235 16.92 15.45 0.09
CA GLU A 235 15.70 15.13 0.82
C GLU A 235 15.57 13.63 1.14
N TYR A 236 15.72 12.76 0.12
CA TYR A 236 15.64 11.32 0.29
C TYR A 236 16.68 10.61 -0.57
N LYS A 237 17.32 9.56 -0.03
CA LYS A 237 18.28 8.73 -0.76
C LYS A 237 17.81 7.28 -0.76
N LEU A 238 17.78 6.70 -1.94
CA LEU A 238 17.52 5.28 -2.14
C LEU A 238 18.81 4.60 -2.60
N ASN A 239 19.31 3.67 -1.79
CA ASN A 239 20.35 2.75 -2.19
C ASN A 239 19.70 1.60 -2.97
N LEU A 240 19.74 1.70 -4.29
CA LEU A 240 19.19 0.70 -5.20
C LEU A 240 20.32 -0.23 -5.66
N GLU A 241 20.29 -1.48 -5.22
CA GLU A 241 21.21 -2.50 -5.68
C GLU A 241 20.65 -3.17 -6.93
N LYS A 242 21.30 -2.98 -8.09
CA LYS A 242 21.02 -3.75 -9.30
C LYS A 242 21.82 -5.05 -9.25
N VAL A 243 21.11 -6.15 -9.21
CA VAL A 243 21.67 -7.51 -9.17
C VAL A 243 21.47 -8.17 -10.53
N GLU A 244 22.55 -8.68 -11.10
CA GLU A 244 22.47 -9.50 -12.28
C GLU A 244 21.74 -10.80 -11.92
N ALA A 245 20.59 -11.04 -12.56
CA ALA A 245 19.80 -12.23 -12.27
C ALA A 245 20.29 -13.39 -13.15
N CYS A 246 21.11 -14.24 -12.55
CA CYS A 246 21.67 -15.41 -13.22
C CYS A 246 20.72 -16.63 -13.24
N ASN A 247 19.49 -16.55 -12.71
CA ASN A 247 18.71 -17.74 -12.37
C ASN A 247 17.22 -17.63 -12.71
N ASP A 248 16.68 -18.74 -13.17
CA ASP A 248 15.24 -19.01 -13.36
C ASP A 248 14.52 -19.21 -12.01
N GLY A 249 14.66 -18.25 -11.08
CA GLY A 249 14.02 -18.30 -9.76
C GLY A 249 12.52 -18.01 -9.82
N VAL A 250 11.92 -18.00 -8.64
CA VAL A 250 10.52 -17.61 -8.47
C VAL A 250 10.45 -16.13 -8.15
N TYR A 251 10.02 -15.31 -9.11
CA TYR A 251 9.88 -13.88 -8.91
C TYR A 251 8.47 -13.53 -8.47
N LEU A 252 8.37 -12.90 -7.30
CA LEU A 252 7.10 -12.48 -6.73
C LEU A 252 7.03 -10.95 -6.62
N LYS A 253 5.83 -10.45 -6.88
CA LYS A 253 5.41 -9.07 -6.62
C LYS A 253 4.27 -9.11 -5.64
N TRP A 254 4.31 -8.27 -4.62
CA TRP A 254 3.21 -8.19 -3.64
C TRP A 254 2.97 -6.76 -3.17
N LEU A 255 1.74 -6.50 -2.74
CA LEU A 255 1.41 -5.23 -2.12
C LEU A 255 1.98 -5.20 -0.71
N ASN A 256 2.85 -4.24 -0.44
CA ASN A 256 3.38 -4.01 0.89
C ASN A 256 2.34 -3.29 1.76
N PRO A 257 1.80 -3.94 2.81
CA PRO A 257 0.77 -3.32 3.63
C PRO A 257 1.29 -2.12 4.44
N GLY A 258 2.59 -2.07 4.73
CA GLY A 258 3.19 -1.01 5.55
C GLY A 258 3.18 0.36 4.89
N LEU A 259 3.47 0.42 3.60
CA LEU A 259 3.58 1.69 2.85
C LEU A 259 2.62 1.80 1.67
N GLY A 260 1.89 0.71 1.35
CA GLY A 260 0.92 0.69 0.26
C GLY A 260 1.53 0.63 -1.14
N ASP A 261 2.83 0.38 -1.23
CA ASP A 261 3.60 0.20 -2.47
C ASP A 261 3.66 -1.26 -2.92
N TRP A 262 4.22 -1.47 -4.11
CA TRP A 262 4.55 -2.79 -4.61
C TRP A 262 5.96 -3.19 -4.22
N SER A 263 6.11 -4.40 -3.71
CA SER A 263 7.38 -5.00 -3.33
C SER A 263 7.71 -6.16 -4.24
N TYR A 264 9.00 -6.40 -4.41
CA TYR A 264 9.53 -7.35 -5.38
C TYR A 264 10.63 -8.18 -4.75
N TRP A 265 10.68 -9.48 -5.11
CA TRP A 265 11.81 -10.34 -4.73
C TRP A 265 11.96 -11.52 -5.66
N LEU A 266 13.20 -11.84 -6.01
CA LEU A 266 13.58 -13.06 -6.71
C LEU A 266 14.02 -14.10 -5.68
N PHE A 267 13.23 -15.16 -5.56
CA PHE A 267 13.56 -16.31 -4.73
C PHE A 267 14.45 -17.26 -5.52
N SER A 268 15.22 -18.09 -4.79
CA SER A 268 16.11 -19.10 -5.39
C SER A 268 15.37 -19.98 -6.40
N ASN A 269 16.13 -20.52 -7.36
CA ASN A 269 15.64 -21.51 -8.31
C ASN A 269 15.35 -22.89 -7.67
N VAL A 270 15.76 -23.07 -6.41
CA VAL A 270 15.40 -24.24 -5.61
C VAL A 270 14.04 -24.02 -4.98
N TYR A 271 12.98 -24.50 -5.63
CA TYR A 271 11.62 -24.41 -5.14
C TYR A 271 10.88 -25.74 -5.29
N GLN A 272 9.87 -25.93 -4.45
CA GLN A 272 9.01 -27.12 -4.48
C GLN A 272 7.60 -26.72 -4.88
N ARG A 273 7.03 -27.47 -5.84
CA ARG A 273 5.61 -27.35 -6.17
C ARG A 273 4.85 -28.54 -5.64
N ASP A 274 3.84 -28.28 -4.83
CA ASP A 274 2.95 -29.28 -4.26
C ASP A 274 1.54 -29.09 -4.84
N LEU A 275 0.91 -30.18 -5.27
CA LEU A 275 -0.50 -30.20 -5.59
C LEU A 275 -1.26 -30.79 -4.39
N ARG A 276 -2.08 -30.00 -3.73
CA ARG A 276 -2.96 -30.45 -2.67
C ARG A 276 -4.36 -30.69 -3.22
N VAL A 277 -4.93 -31.83 -2.90
CA VAL A 277 -6.27 -32.21 -3.31
C VAL A 277 -7.12 -32.44 -2.08
N ARG A 278 -8.27 -31.79 -2.02
CA ARG A 278 -9.26 -31.94 -0.96
C ARG A 278 -10.57 -32.47 -1.57
N SER A 279 -11.19 -33.45 -0.92
CA SER A 279 -12.55 -33.89 -1.27
C SER A 279 -13.55 -32.80 -0.86
N LEU A 280 -14.51 -32.51 -1.72
CA LEU A 280 -15.64 -31.62 -1.41
C LEU A 280 -16.71 -32.30 -0.57
N GLY A 281 -16.54 -33.60 -0.29
CA GLY A 281 -17.49 -34.41 0.47
C GLY A 281 -18.19 -35.44 -0.40
N ALA A 282 -19.13 -36.12 0.21
CA ALA A 282 -19.99 -37.11 -0.47
C ALA A 282 -21.42 -37.01 0.07
N ILE A 283 -22.37 -37.22 -0.80
CA ILE A 283 -23.78 -37.43 -0.44
C ILE A 283 -23.99 -38.91 -0.28
N ASN A 284 -24.61 -39.32 0.83
CA ASN A 284 -25.08 -40.69 1.00
C ASN A 284 -26.37 -40.89 0.20
N ASN A 285 -26.36 -41.84 -0.68
CA ASN A 285 -27.58 -42.27 -1.38
C ASN A 285 -28.50 -43.02 -0.42
N ASP A 286 -29.77 -43.19 -0.82
CA ASP A 286 -30.74 -43.92 -0.05
C ASP A 286 -30.31 -45.39 0.13
N PHE A 287 -30.04 -45.80 1.35
CA PHE A 287 -29.66 -47.14 1.72
C PHE A 287 -30.86 -48.12 1.78
N ASN A 288 -32.09 -47.63 1.71
CA ASN A 288 -33.27 -48.45 1.77
C ASN A 288 -33.53 -49.18 0.44
N ASN A 289 -32.86 -48.81 -0.64
CA ASN A 289 -33.00 -49.41 -1.95
C ASN A 289 -31.65 -49.85 -2.54
N LEU A 290 -30.91 -50.66 -1.81
CA LEU A 290 -29.59 -51.14 -2.19
C LEU A 290 -29.56 -51.93 -3.50
N ALA A 291 -30.68 -52.58 -3.87
CA ALA A 291 -30.77 -53.34 -5.10
C ALA A 291 -30.70 -52.47 -6.37
N GLN A 292 -31.01 -51.19 -6.27
CA GLN A 292 -30.98 -50.25 -7.39
C GLN A 292 -29.83 -49.23 -7.26
N THR A 293 -29.14 -49.17 -6.13
CA THR A 293 -28.06 -48.21 -5.89
C THR A 293 -26.73 -48.85 -6.24
N THR A 294 -26.13 -48.43 -7.34
CA THR A 294 -24.78 -48.88 -7.80
C THR A 294 -23.66 -48.32 -6.95
N SER A 295 -23.89 -47.20 -6.26
CA SER A 295 -22.94 -46.58 -5.34
C SER A 295 -23.67 -45.99 -4.15
N PRO A 296 -23.35 -46.43 -2.91
CA PRO A 296 -23.98 -45.90 -1.70
C PRO A 296 -23.53 -44.49 -1.36
N LYS A 297 -22.48 -44.01 -2.00
CA LYS A 297 -21.97 -42.64 -1.82
C LYS A 297 -21.70 -41.99 -3.18
N LEU A 298 -22.26 -40.81 -3.36
CA LEU A 298 -21.98 -39.95 -4.51
C LEU A 298 -20.94 -38.89 -4.10
N SER A 299 -19.75 -38.95 -4.69
CA SER A 299 -18.75 -37.94 -4.45
C SER A 299 -19.17 -36.59 -5.07
N LEU A 300 -19.08 -35.52 -4.30
CA LEU A 300 -19.34 -34.14 -4.77
C LEU A 300 -18.20 -33.57 -5.64
N GLY A 301 -17.07 -34.29 -5.71
CA GLY A 301 -15.91 -33.91 -6.48
C GLY A 301 -14.69 -33.65 -5.59
N LYS A 302 -13.67 -33.09 -6.23
CA LYS A 302 -12.41 -32.75 -5.58
C LYS A 302 -12.03 -31.32 -5.96
N GLU A 303 -11.51 -30.58 -5.02
CA GLU A 303 -10.87 -29.30 -5.21
C GLU A 303 -9.36 -29.50 -5.16
N SER A 304 -8.64 -28.89 -6.09
CA SER A 304 -7.18 -28.94 -6.10
C SER A 304 -6.61 -27.52 -6.07
N PHE A 305 -5.54 -27.34 -5.33
CA PHE A 305 -4.78 -26.10 -5.32
C PHE A 305 -3.28 -26.39 -5.35
N SER A 306 -2.59 -25.58 -6.13
CA SER A 306 -1.15 -25.63 -6.24
C SER A 306 -0.50 -24.74 -5.17
N GLN A 307 0.52 -25.25 -4.53
CA GLN A 307 1.32 -24.53 -3.55
C GLN A 307 2.77 -24.50 -4.04
N ILE A 308 3.41 -23.33 -3.93
CA ILE A 308 4.84 -23.17 -4.22
C ILE A 308 5.53 -22.85 -2.90
N ARG A 309 6.57 -23.60 -2.57
CA ARG A 309 7.49 -23.27 -1.48
C ARG A 309 8.74 -22.68 -2.09
N CYS A 310 9.02 -21.43 -1.75
CA CYS A 310 10.19 -20.71 -2.21
C CYS A 310 11.19 -20.57 -1.07
N THR A 311 12.46 -20.57 -1.41
CA THR A 311 13.58 -20.30 -0.49
C THR A 311 14.33 -19.08 -0.98
N THR A 312 14.89 -18.30 -0.07
CA THR A 312 15.84 -17.25 -0.39
C THR A 312 17.25 -17.78 -0.22
N ASP A 313 18.20 -17.20 -0.91
CA ASP A 313 19.62 -17.34 -0.58
C ASP A 313 19.93 -16.59 0.76
N ILE A 314 21.18 -16.40 1.06
CA ILE A 314 21.58 -15.62 2.24
C ILE A 314 21.12 -14.18 2.04
N ILE A 315 20.33 -13.69 2.99
CA ILE A 315 19.77 -12.34 2.98
C ILE A 315 20.16 -11.59 4.26
N GLU A 316 20.16 -10.28 4.18
CA GLU A 316 20.33 -9.42 5.35
C GLU A 316 19.05 -9.35 6.20
N GLN A 317 19.17 -8.97 7.45
CA GLN A 317 18.03 -8.85 8.36
C GLN A 317 16.95 -7.90 7.82
N GLN A 318 17.36 -6.80 7.21
CA GLN A 318 16.45 -5.80 6.64
C GLN A 318 15.66 -6.35 5.46
N GLU A 319 16.31 -7.14 4.60
CA GLU A 319 15.67 -7.85 3.49
C GLU A 319 14.65 -8.88 4.00
N SER A 320 14.99 -9.59 5.08
CA SER A 320 14.06 -10.56 5.68
C SER A 320 12.78 -9.91 6.18
N TYR A 321 12.86 -8.71 6.78
CA TYR A 321 11.67 -7.95 7.18
C TYR A 321 10.82 -7.53 5.97
N LYS A 322 11.46 -7.11 4.88
CA LYS A 322 10.75 -6.79 3.64
C LYS A 322 10.02 -8.00 3.08
N ILE A 323 10.71 -9.15 2.98
CA ILE A 323 10.13 -10.39 2.47
C ILE A 323 8.98 -10.88 3.38
N ALA A 324 9.13 -10.73 4.70
CA ALA A 324 8.09 -11.13 5.65
C ALA A 324 6.74 -10.40 5.43
N THR A 325 6.74 -9.20 4.86
CA THR A 325 5.50 -8.46 4.54
C THR A 325 4.61 -9.20 3.54
N ILE A 326 5.12 -10.20 2.82
CA ILE A 326 4.33 -11.04 1.91
C ILE A 326 3.23 -11.80 2.66
N PHE A 327 3.46 -12.17 3.94
CA PHE A 327 2.48 -12.89 4.75
C PHE A 327 1.28 -12.02 5.16
N GLU A 328 1.47 -10.70 5.17
CA GLU A 328 0.45 -9.72 5.50
C GLU A 328 -0.17 -9.10 4.24
N SER A 329 0.39 -9.43 3.08
CA SER A 329 -0.04 -8.85 1.80
C SER A 329 -1.42 -9.36 1.38
N PRO A 330 -2.36 -8.47 1.05
CA PRO A 330 -3.66 -8.86 0.52
C PRO A 330 -3.59 -9.34 -0.93
N LYS A 331 -2.46 -9.08 -1.63
CA LYS A 331 -2.31 -9.42 -3.05
C LYS A 331 -0.87 -9.78 -3.40
N VAL A 332 -0.69 -10.97 -3.94
CA VAL A 332 0.60 -11.49 -4.40
C VAL A 332 0.46 -11.93 -5.86
N TYR A 333 1.42 -11.56 -6.68
CA TYR A 333 1.54 -11.97 -8.08
C TYR A 333 2.80 -12.79 -8.29
N LEU A 334 2.66 -13.85 -9.08
CA LEU A 334 3.77 -14.62 -9.61
C LEU A 334 4.08 -14.14 -11.04
N PHE A 335 5.32 -13.73 -11.27
CA PHE A 335 5.78 -13.44 -12.62
C PHE A 335 5.97 -14.76 -13.40
N THR A 336 5.32 -14.85 -14.53
CA THR A 336 5.35 -16.07 -15.39
C THR A 336 6.01 -15.81 -16.75
N GLY A 337 6.57 -14.63 -16.95
CA GLY A 337 7.36 -14.31 -18.11
C GLY A 337 8.74 -14.99 -18.05
N THR A 338 9.38 -15.10 -19.18
CA THR A 338 10.83 -15.38 -19.25
C THR A 338 11.57 -14.05 -19.19
N PRO A 339 12.62 -13.93 -18.37
CA PRO A 339 13.47 -12.75 -18.36
C PRO A 339 14.18 -12.54 -19.69
#